data_3fbc814628810fed651ad3dbd1111cc3
#
_entry.id   3fbc814628810fed651ad3dbd1111cc3
#
_cell.length_a   1.000
_cell.length_b   1.000
_cell.length_c   1.000
_cell.angle_alpha   90.00
_cell.angle_beta   90.00
_cell.angle_gamma   90.00
#
_symmetry.space_group_name_H-M   'P 1'
#
loop_
_entity.id
_entity.type
_entity.pdbx_description
1 polymer ?
#
loop_
_entity_poly.entity_id
_entity_poly.type
_entity_poly.pdbx_seq_one_letter_code
_entity_poly.pdbx_strand_id
1 'polypeptide(L)'
;MKMNGKKLTALLGTAVLAMGILAGCGSSAPETTAAGTAAPATEAGTDAGSSAASGDTKDTEAAKAENAPSADLSGTISMVGSTSMEKFANALSESFMEKHPGVTVTAEFVGSGAGVEAVSNGTADIGNSSRNLKDEEKADGVAENIVAIDGIAVVVDSANTVEDLTKQQLSDIYEGKITNWKDAGGNDAPIVVVGREFGSGTRSAFEELLELEDVCKYSNELDSTGAVMAKVASTPGAIGYVSLDVLDDTVKAVKLEGAEPTEENIKAGSYFLSRPFVMATKGEISEQNDLVKALFDYIYSEEGAEIVKSVGLIAVDK
;
A
#
# COMPACT_ATOMS: atom_id res chain seq x y z
N MET A 1 -49.38 -31.50 20.12
CA MET A 1 -50.38 -32.22 19.27
C MET A 1 -50.34 -31.61 17.87
N LYS A 2 -50.10 -32.50 16.89
CA LYS A 2 -50.07 -32.30 15.43
C LYS A 2 -48.86 -31.57 14.80
N MET A 3 -47.93 -32.42 14.40
CA MET A 3 -47.01 -32.25 13.25
C MET A 3 -47.80 -32.21 11.95
N ASN A 4 -47.39 -31.38 11.00
CA ASN A 4 -47.71 -31.60 9.59
C ASN A 4 -46.43 -31.28 8.76
N GLY A 5 -45.85 -32.36 8.26
CA GLY A 5 -44.84 -32.35 7.22
C GLY A 5 -45.43 -32.23 5.83
N LYS A 6 -44.78 -31.57 4.92
CA LYS A 6 -44.95 -31.75 3.45
C LYS A 6 -43.57 -31.54 2.79
N LYS A 7 -42.96 -32.65 2.45
CA LYS A 7 -42.67 -33.22 1.13
C LYS A 7 -41.78 -32.39 0.23
N LEU A 8 -40.59 -32.92 0.16
CA LEU A 8 -39.51 -32.83 -0.84
C LEU A 8 -40.04 -33.12 -2.25
N THR A 9 -39.65 -32.30 -3.24
CA THR A 9 -39.69 -32.72 -4.63
C THR A 9 -38.36 -32.26 -5.30
N ALA A 10 -37.56 -33.26 -5.61
CA ALA A 10 -36.36 -33.15 -6.45
C ALA A 10 -36.79 -33.10 -7.91
N LEU A 11 -36.20 -32.22 -8.70
CA LEU A 11 -36.21 -32.31 -10.16
C LEU A 11 -34.78 -32.32 -10.68
N LEU A 12 -34.35 -33.48 -11.12
CA LEU A 12 -33.21 -33.69 -12.00
C LEU A 12 -33.56 -33.18 -13.41
N GLY A 13 -32.67 -32.42 -13.99
CA GLY A 13 -32.69 -32.05 -15.39
C GLY A 13 -31.31 -32.23 -15.98
N THR A 14 -31.17 -33.28 -16.76
CA THR A 14 -29.99 -33.79 -17.48
C THR A 14 -29.57 -32.92 -18.66
N ALA A 15 -28.28 -32.71 -18.78
CA ALA A 15 -27.36 -32.70 -19.94
C ALA A 15 -27.87 -32.32 -21.34
N VAL A 16 -27.03 -31.59 -22.05
CA VAL A 16 -26.50 -31.99 -23.37
C VAL A 16 -25.21 -31.27 -23.65
N LEU A 17 -24.15 -32.06 -23.89
CA LEU A 17 -22.89 -31.68 -24.51
C LEU A 17 -23.12 -31.35 -26.02
N ALA A 18 -22.42 -30.33 -26.52
CA ALA A 18 -22.14 -30.18 -27.92
C ALA A 18 -20.68 -29.81 -28.12
N MET A 19 -19.89 -30.76 -28.54
CA MET A 19 -18.53 -30.60 -29.14
C MET A 19 -18.67 -29.94 -30.50
N GLY A 20 -17.86 -28.94 -30.77
CA GLY A 20 -17.60 -28.37 -32.09
C GLY A 20 -16.10 -28.24 -32.31
N ILE A 21 -15.53 -29.20 -33.03
CA ILE A 21 -14.16 -29.16 -33.56
C ILE A 21 -14.20 -28.41 -34.88
N LEU A 22 -13.33 -27.43 -35.07
CA LEU A 22 -12.88 -27.04 -36.41
C LEU A 22 -11.40 -26.68 -36.36
N ALA A 23 -10.65 -27.48 -37.11
CA ALA A 23 -9.27 -27.32 -37.44
C ALA A 23 -9.10 -26.29 -38.56
N GLY A 24 -7.98 -25.56 -38.55
CA GLY A 24 -7.56 -24.66 -39.61
C GLY A 24 -6.07 -24.40 -39.53
N CYS A 25 -5.30 -25.08 -40.38
CA CYS A 25 -3.85 -24.99 -40.59
C CYS A 25 -3.40 -23.69 -41.26
N GLY A 26 -2.09 -23.38 -41.10
CA GLY A 26 -1.29 -22.60 -42.05
C GLY A 26 -0.30 -21.69 -41.33
N SER A 27 0.97 -22.15 -41.10
CA SER A 27 2.17 -22.00 -41.93
C SER A 27 2.67 -20.54 -42.07
N SER A 28 3.81 -20.14 -41.54
CA SER A 28 5.16 -20.28 -42.05
C SER A 28 6.17 -19.54 -41.17
N ALA A 29 7.23 -20.17 -40.75
CA ALA A 29 8.50 -19.56 -40.37
C ALA A 29 9.33 -19.25 -41.67
N PRO A 30 10.37 -18.39 -41.54
CA PRO A 30 11.68 -18.96 -41.89
C PRO A 30 12.78 -18.69 -40.84
N GLU A 31 13.56 -19.74 -40.65
CA GLU A 31 14.90 -19.73 -40.11
C GLU A 31 15.88 -19.04 -41.09
N THR A 32 16.93 -18.44 -40.54
CA THR A 32 18.29 -18.49 -41.19
C THR A 32 19.34 -18.21 -40.08
N THR A 33 20.04 -19.25 -39.65
CA THR A 33 21.46 -19.60 -39.77
C THR A 33 22.49 -18.50 -39.43
N ALA A 34 23.19 -18.63 -38.34
CA ALA A 34 24.46 -19.28 -37.97
C ALA A 34 25.73 -18.73 -38.63
N ALA A 35 26.72 -18.47 -37.84
CA ALA A 35 28.16 -18.63 -37.85
C ALA A 35 28.82 -17.45 -37.16
N GLY A 36 29.59 -17.52 -36.06
CA GLY A 36 30.70 -18.37 -35.77
C GLY A 36 32.00 -17.59 -35.97
N THR A 37 32.76 -17.31 -34.88
CA THR A 37 34.19 -17.51 -34.87
C THR A 37 34.85 -16.89 -33.62
N ALA A 38 35.31 -17.75 -32.74
CA ALA A 38 36.60 -17.88 -32.05
C ALA A 38 37.39 -16.65 -31.56
N ALA A 39 37.81 -16.79 -30.31
CA ALA A 39 38.87 -16.07 -29.60
C ALA A 39 40.27 -16.35 -30.23
N PRO A 40 41.30 -15.58 -29.80
CA PRO A 40 42.23 -16.23 -28.90
C PRO A 40 42.76 -15.39 -27.76
N ALA A 41 43.24 -16.08 -26.73
CA ALA A 41 43.97 -15.62 -25.55
C ALA A 41 45.45 -15.39 -25.87
N THR A 42 46.11 -14.54 -25.09
CA THR A 42 47.54 -14.64 -24.74
C THR A 42 47.76 -13.79 -23.50
N GLU A 43 48.03 -14.37 -22.42
CA GLU A 43 49.25 -14.63 -21.59
C GLU A 43 50.11 -13.41 -21.20
N ALA A 44 50.18 -13.21 -19.90
CA ALA A 44 51.33 -13.25 -18.96
C ALA A 44 52.37 -12.12 -18.99
N GLY A 45 52.63 -11.62 -17.77
CA GLY A 45 53.79 -10.80 -17.43
C GLY A 45 53.83 -10.44 -15.99
N THR A 46 54.46 -11.28 -15.19
CA THR A 46 55.00 -11.09 -13.85
C THR A 46 55.92 -9.86 -13.75
N ASP A 47 55.93 -9.11 -12.66
CA ASP A 47 57.13 -9.12 -11.76
C ASP A 47 56.89 -8.38 -10.44
N ALA A 48 57.60 -8.87 -9.44
CA ALA A 48 57.59 -8.49 -8.04
C ALA A 48 58.53 -7.31 -7.75
N GLY A 49 58.24 -6.59 -6.65
CA GLY A 49 59.16 -5.59 -6.10
C GLY A 49 58.78 -5.18 -4.69
N SER A 50 59.36 -5.90 -3.74
CA SER A 50 59.40 -5.62 -2.30
C SER A 50 60.18 -4.33 -1.98
N SER A 51 59.76 -3.53 -1.02
CA SER A 51 60.63 -3.09 0.07
C SER A 51 59.89 -2.38 1.21
N ALA A 52 60.20 -2.80 2.39
CA ALA A 52 59.79 -2.28 3.68
C ALA A 52 60.61 -1.06 4.09
N ALA A 53 60.06 -0.16 4.95
CA ALA A 53 60.70 0.41 6.15
C ALA A 53 59.71 1.36 6.87
N SER A 54 59.33 1.00 8.02
CA SER A 54 59.44 1.48 9.41
C SER A 54 59.60 2.99 9.64
N GLY A 55 58.80 3.50 10.64
CA GLY A 55 59.04 4.76 11.35
C GLY A 55 57.72 5.36 11.83
N ASP A 56 57.28 5.10 12.88
CA ASP A 56 57.16 5.37 14.31
C ASP A 56 56.64 6.79 14.65
N THR A 57 55.62 6.74 15.52
CA THR A 57 55.16 7.63 16.60
C THR A 57 54.40 8.92 16.33
N LYS A 58 53.24 8.90 16.96
CA LYS A 58 52.68 9.77 18.01
C LYS A 58 51.72 10.89 17.64
N ASP A 59 50.66 10.80 18.28
CA ASP A 59 49.77 11.60 19.11
C ASP A 59 48.45 12.10 18.48
N THR A 60 47.42 11.52 19.02
CA THR A 60 46.23 12.11 19.65
C THR A 60 45.67 13.39 19.03
N GLU A 61 44.54 13.25 18.35
CA GLU A 61 43.40 14.13 18.58
C GLU A 61 42.10 13.42 18.19
N ALA A 62 41.12 13.52 19.09
CA ALA A 62 39.80 12.96 18.89
C ALA A 62 39.14 13.62 17.65
N ALA A 63 39.17 12.94 16.53
CA ALA A 63 38.38 13.27 15.36
C ALA A 63 37.05 12.52 15.48
N LYS A 64 36.00 13.33 15.67
CA LYS A 64 34.64 13.15 15.22
C LYS A 64 34.49 11.90 14.36
N ALA A 65 33.58 11.02 14.75
CA ALA A 65 33.11 9.91 13.91
C ALA A 65 32.48 10.51 12.65
N GLU A 66 33.29 10.71 11.64
CA GLU A 66 32.86 10.93 10.27
C GLU A 66 32.62 9.57 9.66
N ASN A 67 31.39 9.36 9.22
CA ASN A 67 30.89 8.35 8.27
C ASN A 67 31.97 7.37 7.79
N ALA A 68 31.91 6.14 8.31
CA ALA A 68 32.51 5.03 7.58
C ALA A 68 31.82 4.98 6.19
N PRO A 69 32.58 4.77 5.09
CA PRO A 69 31.94 4.56 3.80
C PRO A 69 30.98 3.38 3.95
N SER A 70 29.70 3.63 3.72
CA SER A 70 28.70 2.57 3.62
C SER A 70 29.22 1.58 2.57
N ALA A 71 29.39 0.32 2.95
CA ALA A 71 29.64 -0.74 1.97
C ALA A 71 28.61 -0.53 0.83
N ASP A 72 29.07 -0.59 -0.42
CA ASP A 72 28.20 -0.40 -1.58
C ASP A 72 27.06 -1.43 -1.48
N LEU A 73 25.89 -0.96 -1.01
CA LEU A 73 24.70 -1.80 -0.92
C LEU A 73 24.26 -2.21 -2.33
N SER A 74 23.99 -3.48 -2.52
CA SER A 74 23.50 -4.01 -3.79
C SER A 74 22.54 -5.17 -3.59
N GLY A 75 21.58 -5.31 -4.49
CA GLY A 75 20.56 -6.37 -4.44
C GLY A 75 19.17 -5.83 -4.69
N THR A 76 18.16 -6.62 -4.33
CA THR A 76 16.75 -6.29 -4.55
C THR A 76 15.99 -6.31 -3.23
N ILE A 77 15.08 -5.34 -3.05
CA ILE A 77 14.05 -5.32 -2.01
C ILE A 77 12.71 -5.44 -2.72
N SER A 78 11.88 -6.39 -2.29
CA SER A 78 10.53 -6.59 -2.79
C SER A 78 9.49 -6.08 -1.79
N MET A 79 8.55 -5.25 -2.27
CA MET A 79 7.43 -4.74 -1.49
C MET A 79 6.12 -5.19 -2.12
N VAL A 80 5.16 -5.59 -1.30
CA VAL A 80 3.79 -5.93 -1.75
C VAL A 80 2.80 -5.28 -0.79
N GLY A 81 1.65 -4.78 -1.27
CA GLY A 81 0.59 -4.41 -0.34
C GLY A 81 -0.31 -3.26 -0.73
N SER A 82 -0.53 -2.35 0.22
CA SER A 82 -1.57 -1.32 0.17
C SER A 82 -1.47 -0.37 -1.01
N THR A 83 -2.56 -0.24 -1.77
CA THR A 83 -2.70 0.75 -2.85
C THR A 83 -2.72 2.21 -2.34
N SER A 84 -3.04 2.43 -1.06
CA SER A 84 -2.96 3.77 -0.44
C SER A 84 -1.52 4.18 -0.13
N MET A 85 -0.57 3.25 -0.11
CA MET A 85 0.84 3.54 0.13
C MET A 85 1.65 3.69 -1.18
N GLU A 86 1.01 3.57 -2.33
CA GLU A 86 1.68 3.56 -3.65
C GLU A 86 2.54 4.80 -3.86
N LYS A 87 1.99 5.99 -3.64
CA LYS A 87 2.71 7.26 -3.82
C LYS A 87 3.91 7.36 -2.88
N PHE A 88 3.72 7.03 -1.60
CA PHE A 88 4.78 7.04 -0.60
C PHE A 88 5.86 5.99 -0.90
N ALA A 89 5.46 4.74 -1.14
CA ALA A 89 6.41 3.65 -1.41
C ALA A 89 7.24 3.90 -2.67
N ASN A 90 6.64 4.47 -3.73
CA ASN A 90 7.37 4.84 -4.94
C ASN A 90 8.36 5.97 -4.69
N ALA A 91 7.94 7.07 -4.03
CA ALA A 91 8.83 8.19 -3.71
C ALA A 91 10.02 7.76 -2.83
N LEU A 92 9.75 6.92 -1.81
CA LEU A 92 10.78 6.33 -0.96
C LEU A 92 11.75 5.46 -1.75
N SER A 93 11.22 4.58 -2.60
CA SER A 93 12.01 3.64 -3.40
C SER A 93 12.91 4.37 -4.39
N GLU A 94 12.38 5.37 -5.10
CA GLU A 94 13.14 6.19 -6.04
C GLU A 94 14.29 6.91 -5.35
N SER A 95 14.03 7.58 -4.23
CA SER A 95 15.03 8.30 -3.46
C SER A 95 16.10 7.38 -2.84
N PHE A 96 15.68 6.20 -2.35
CA PHE A 96 16.62 5.21 -1.82
C PHE A 96 17.53 4.62 -2.91
N MET A 97 16.98 4.31 -4.10
CA MET A 97 17.76 3.82 -5.25
C MET A 97 18.70 4.89 -5.81
N GLU A 98 18.30 6.17 -5.80
CA GLU A 98 19.20 7.27 -6.18
C GLU A 98 20.44 7.34 -5.26
N LYS A 99 20.24 7.14 -3.96
CA LYS A 99 21.30 7.12 -2.95
C LYS A 99 22.15 5.84 -3.00
N HIS A 100 21.55 4.73 -3.44
CA HIS A 100 22.18 3.41 -3.51
C HIS A 100 22.01 2.79 -4.91
N PRO A 101 22.81 3.19 -5.91
CA PRO A 101 22.62 2.77 -7.30
C PRO A 101 22.75 1.26 -7.58
N GLY A 102 23.31 0.50 -6.64
CA GLY A 102 23.40 -0.96 -6.68
C GLY A 102 22.15 -1.68 -6.21
N VAL A 103 21.15 -0.95 -5.66
CA VAL A 103 19.92 -1.50 -5.12
C VAL A 103 18.77 -1.32 -6.10
N THR A 104 17.92 -2.34 -6.21
CA THR A 104 16.65 -2.28 -6.91
C THR A 104 15.53 -2.49 -5.90
N VAL A 105 14.55 -1.58 -5.86
CA VAL A 105 13.33 -1.75 -5.07
C VAL A 105 12.17 -1.99 -6.03
N THR A 106 11.42 -3.06 -5.82
CA THR A 106 10.20 -3.37 -6.58
C THR A 106 8.99 -3.30 -5.66
N ALA A 107 7.86 -2.80 -6.16
CA ALA A 107 6.64 -2.69 -5.39
C ALA A 107 5.42 -3.14 -6.20
N GLU A 108 4.53 -3.91 -5.56
CA GLU A 108 3.23 -4.32 -6.10
C GLU A 108 2.12 -3.85 -5.14
N PHE A 109 1.05 -3.24 -5.71
CA PHE A 109 -0.01 -2.64 -4.93
C PHE A 109 -1.33 -3.39 -5.14
N VAL A 110 -1.61 -4.36 -4.25
CA VAL A 110 -2.70 -5.34 -4.34
C VAL A 110 -3.54 -5.45 -3.05
N GLY A 111 -3.36 -4.51 -2.12
CA GLY A 111 -4.08 -4.46 -0.84
C GLY A 111 -3.24 -4.92 0.36
N SER A 112 -3.56 -4.37 1.54
CA SER A 112 -2.80 -4.59 2.78
C SER A 112 -2.75 -6.05 3.21
N GLY A 113 -3.88 -6.76 3.11
CA GLY A 113 -3.95 -8.17 3.48
C GLY A 113 -2.98 -9.02 2.67
N ALA A 114 -2.94 -8.82 1.35
CA ALA A 114 -2.01 -9.53 0.47
C ALA A 114 -0.54 -9.19 0.79
N GLY A 115 -0.24 -7.93 1.14
CA GLY A 115 1.11 -7.52 1.55
C GLY A 115 1.57 -8.22 2.83
N VAL A 116 0.74 -8.25 3.85
CA VAL A 116 1.04 -8.92 5.12
C VAL A 116 1.19 -10.43 4.92
N GLU A 117 0.32 -11.04 4.10
CA GLU A 117 0.41 -12.46 3.76
C GLU A 117 1.72 -12.78 2.99
N ALA A 118 2.12 -11.93 2.04
CA ALA A 118 3.35 -12.12 1.29
C ALA A 118 4.59 -12.13 2.19
N VAL A 119 4.65 -11.22 3.17
CA VAL A 119 5.71 -11.20 4.19
C VAL A 119 5.64 -12.42 5.09
N SER A 120 4.47 -12.76 5.60
CA SER A 120 4.29 -13.94 6.47
C SER A 120 4.78 -15.22 5.78
N ASN A 121 4.53 -15.37 4.49
CA ASN A 121 4.96 -16.50 3.66
C ASN A 121 6.41 -16.39 3.16
N GLY A 122 7.10 -15.25 3.37
CA GLY A 122 8.46 -15.01 2.90
C GLY A 122 8.58 -14.83 1.38
N THR A 123 7.51 -14.39 0.70
CA THR A 123 7.49 -14.11 -0.74
C THR A 123 7.75 -12.64 -1.07
N ALA A 124 7.72 -11.77 -0.06
CA ALA A 124 8.15 -10.38 -0.12
C ALA A 124 8.99 -10.03 1.11
N ASP A 125 9.90 -9.08 0.97
CA ASP A 125 10.72 -8.57 2.07
C ASP A 125 9.91 -7.63 2.97
N ILE A 126 9.02 -6.83 2.37
CA ILE A 126 8.22 -5.80 3.04
C ILE A 126 6.75 -5.91 2.61
N GLY A 127 5.86 -5.91 3.60
CA GLY A 127 4.42 -5.84 3.43
C GLY A 127 3.87 -4.46 3.75
N ASN A 128 3.40 -3.73 2.73
CA ASN A 128 2.80 -2.42 2.92
C ASN A 128 1.37 -2.54 3.43
N SER A 129 1.08 -2.03 4.63
CA SER A 129 -0.25 -2.05 5.24
C SER A 129 -0.69 -0.65 5.66
N SER A 130 -1.90 -0.28 5.28
CA SER A 130 -2.54 0.98 5.65
C SER A 130 -3.56 0.81 6.79
N ARG A 131 -3.24 -0.07 7.70
CA ARG A 131 -3.90 -0.34 8.99
C ARG A 131 -2.91 -0.98 9.96
N ASN A 132 -3.25 -1.00 11.23
CA ASN A 132 -2.54 -1.85 12.18
C ASN A 132 -2.57 -3.32 11.73
N LEU A 133 -1.54 -4.07 12.10
CA LEU A 133 -1.56 -5.51 11.93
C LEU A 133 -2.54 -6.14 12.94
N LYS A 134 -3.24 -7.15 12.49
CA LYS A 134 -4.13 -7.94 13.34
C LYS A 134 -3.30 -8.78 14.32
N ASP A 135 -3.89 -9.14 15.45
CA ASP A 135 -3.24 -9.98 16.46
C ASP A 135 -2.78 -11.33 15.90
N GLU A 136 -3.56 -11.92 14.99
CA GLU A 136 -3.22 -13.15 14.28
C GLU A 136 -2.00 -13.00 13.38
N GLU A 137 -1.88 -11.87 12.66
CA GLU A 137 -0.73 -11.57 11.81
C GLU A 137 0.55 -11.38 12.63
N LYS A 138 0.44 -10.70 13.79
CA LYS A 138 1.55 -10.56 14.74
C LYS A 138 1.92 -11.90 15.37
N ALA A 139 0.94 -12.75 15.70
CA ALA A 139 1.18 -14.09 16.23
C ALA A 139 1.91 -15.01 15.24
N ASP A 140 1.71 -14.79 13.94
CA ASP A 140 2.44 -15.47 12.85
C ASP A 140 3.88 -14.95 12.66
N GLY A 141 4.34 -14.04 13.53
CA GLY A 141 5.70 -13.51 13.54
C GLY A 141 5.93 -12.36 12.55
N VAL A 142 4.87 -11.65 12.16
CA VAL A 142 5.00 -10.42 11.37
C VAL A 142 5.14 -9.22 12.31
N ALA A 143 6.21 -8.45 12.13
CA ALA A 143 6.48 -7.24 12.91
C ALA A 143 5.79 -6.01 12.28
N GLU A 144 5.26 -5.15 13.15
CA GLU A 144 4.55 -3.92 12.78
C GLU A 144 5.50 -2.72 12.89
N ASN A 145 6.00 -2.24 11.75
CA ASN A 145 6.88 -1.07 11.71
C ASN A 145 6.07 0.13 11.19
N ILE A 146 5.66 1.02 12.09
CA ILE A 146 4.92 2.24 11.72
C ILE A 146 5.91 3.23 11.11
N VAL A 147 5.67 3.64 9.85
CA VAL A 147 6.55 4.53 9.09
C VAL A 147 5.96 5.93 8.87
N ALA A 148 4.63 6.06 8.94
CA ALA A 148 3.92 7.33 8.82
C ALA A 148 2.53 7.22 9.42
N ILE A 149 1.88 8.38 9.64
CA ILE A 149 0.43 8.47 9.91
C ILE A 149 -0.25 9.10 8.70
N ASP A 150 -1.35 8.51 8.28
CA ASP A 150 -2.20 8.95 7.18
C ASP A 150 -3.61 9.30 7.66
N GLY A 151 -4.23 10.27 7.01
CA GLY A 151 -5.64 10.57 7.18
C GLY A 151 -6.49 9.86 6.14
N ILE A 152 -7.68 9.40 6.53
CA ILE A 152 -8.68 8.87 5.59
C ILE A 152 -9.66 10.00 5.28
N ALA A 153 -9.54 10.59 4.09
CA ALA A 153 -10.48 11.63 3.64
C ALA A 153 -11.79 10.99 3.16
N VAL A 154 -12.91 11.46 3.69
CA VAL A 154 -14.24 11.19 3.12
C VAL A 154 -14.42 12.14 1.93
N VAL A 155 -14.74 11.58 0.77
CA VAL A 155 -14.84 12.31 -0.49
C VAL A 155 -16.21 12.12 -1.14
N VAL A 156 -16.69 13.19 -1.79
CA VAL A 156 -17.93 13.19 -2.57
C VAL A 156 -17.67 13.75 -3.96
N ASP A 157 -18.59 13.53 -4.89
CA ASP A 157 -18.51 14.17 -6.21
C ASP A 157 -18.48 15.70 -6.08
N SER A 158 -17.77 16.38 -6.96
CA SER A 158 -17.50 17.82 -6.87
C SER A 158 -18.76 18.70 -6.92
N ALA A 159 -19.88 18.18 -7.42
CA ALA A 159 -21.18 18.89 -7.47
C ALA A 159 -22.02 18.68 -6.21
N ASN A 160 -21.60 17.81 -5.28
CA ASN A 160 -22.30 17.58 -4.02
C ASN A 160 -22.24 18.83 -3.13
N THR A 161 -23.36 19.18 -2.50
CA THR A 161 -23.48 20.39 -1.69
C THR A 161 -23.19 20.18 -0.20
N VAL A 162 -23.00 18.93 0.23
CA VAL A 162 -22.65 18.60 1.62
C VAL A 162 -21.21 19.05 1.92
N GLU A 163 -21.05 19.83 3.00
CA GLU A 163 -19.75 20.38 3.42
C GLU A 163 -19.21 19.68 4.67
N ASP A 164 -20.10 19.13 5.51
CA ASP A 164 -19.76 18.55 6.81
C ASP A 164 -20.69 17.37 7.12
N LEU A 165 -20.15 16.33 7.73
CA LEU A 165 -20.90 15.18 8.23
C LEU A 165 -20.51 14.90 9.67
N THR A 166 -21.50 14.62 10.51
CA THR A 166 -21.22 14.05 11.83
C THR A 166 -20.76 12.60 11.69
N LYS A 167 -20.05 12.06 12.70
CA LYS A 167 -19.68 10.63 12.75
C LYS A 167 -20.92 9.76 12.60
N GLN A 168 -22.02 10.11 13.25
CA GLN A 168 -23.28 9.36 13.16
C GLN A 168 -23.89 9.37 11.75
N GLN A 169 -23.92 10.53 11.07
CA GLN A 169 -24.42 10.61 9.69
C GLN A 169 -23.58 9.78 8.74
N LEU A 170 -22.24 9.84 8.90
CA LEU A 170 -21.33 9.03 8.10
C LEU A 170 -21.58 7.53 8.31
N SER A 171 -21.70 7.10 9.56
CA SER A 171 -22.04 5.70 9.88
C SER A 171 -23.40 5.30 9.30
N ASP A 172 -24.44 6.12 9.47
CA ASP A 172 -25.79 5.83 8.97
C ASP A 172 -25.84 5.75 7.44
N ILE A 173 -25.00 6.51 6.72
CA ILE A 173 -24.85 6.42 5.27
C ILE A 173 -24.26 5.04 4.90
N TYR A 174 -23.16 4.66 5.53
CA TYR A 174 -22.50 3.38 5.20
C TYR A 174 -23.29 2.16 5.64
N GLU A 175 -24.08 2.26 6.69
CA GLU A 175 -25.04 1.21 7.08
C GLU A 175 -26.31 1.18 6.18
N GLY A 176 -26.50 2.18 5.31
CA GLY A 176 -27.67 2.31 4.44
C GLY A 176 -28.95 2.74 5.16
N LYS A 177 -28.84 3.40 6.32
CA LYS A 177 -29.96 4.05 7.04
C LYS A 177 -30.28 5.40 6.41
N ILE A 178 -29.27 6.17 6.01
CA ILE A 178 -29.39 7.39 5.20
C ILE A 178 -29.04 7.03 3.76
N THR A 179 -29.99 7.18 2.85
CA THR A 179 -29.85 6.82 1.43
C THR A 179 -30.08 7.99 0.47
N ASN A 180 -30.37 9.15 1.02
CA ASN A 180 -30.59 10.38 0.26
C ASN A 180 -29.86 11.55 0.91
N TRP A 181 -29.14 12.34 0.12
CA TRP A 181 -28.34 13.44 0.61
C TRP A 181 -29.13 14.51 1.37
N LYS A 182 -30.43 14.71 1.07
CA LYS A 182 -31.28 15.66 1.82
C LYS A 182 -31.36 15.34 3.33
N ASP A 183 -31.25 14.06 3.69
CA ASP A 183 -31.31 13.60 5.06
C ASP A 183 -29.97 13.85 5.80
N ALA A 184 -28.92 14.20 5.05
CA ALA A 184 -27.60 14.60 5.53
C ALA A 184 -27.28 16.10 5.25
N GLY A 185 -28.29 16.91 4.92
CA GLY A 185 -28.10 18.35 4.70
C GLY A 185 -27.72 18.74 3.26
N GLY A 186 -27.75 17.81 2.32
CA GLY A 186 -27.50 18.04 0.90
C GLY A 186 -28.76 18.19 0.05
N ASN A 187 -28.58 18.07 -1.27
CA ASN A 187 -29.65 18.11 -2.24
C ASN A 187 -30.53 16.84 -2.19
N ASP A 188 -31.75 16.91 -2.73
CA ASP A 188 -32.59 15.70 -2.89
C ASP A 188 -32.06 14.81 -4.02
N ALA A 189 -31.11 13.96 -3.67
CA ALA A 189 -30.44 13.04 -4.57
C ALA A 189 -30.06 11.74 -3.83
N PRO A 190 -30.11 10.59 -4.51
CA PRO A 190 -29.70 9.31 -3.90
C PRO A 190 -28.20 9.31 -3.60
N ILE A 191 -27.82 8.60 -2.52
CA ILE A 191 -26.42 8.36 -2.16
C ILE A 191 -25.91 7.09 -2.84
N VAL A 192 -24.75 7.15 -3.49
CA VAL A 192 -24.05 6.00 -4.05
C VAL A 192 -22.81 5.73 -3.20
N VAL A 193 -22.85 4.71 -2.36
CA VAL A 193 -21.77 4.39 -1.43
C VAL A 193 -20.68 3.58 -2.16
N VAL A 194 -19.49 4.15 -2.23
CA VAL A 194 -18.31 3.54 -2.87
C VAL A 194 -17.30 3.16 -1.80
N GLY A 195 -16.82 1.93 -1.85
CA GLY A 195 -15.82 1.45 -0.92
C GLY A 195 -14.76 0.60 -1.61
N ARG A 196 -13.98 -0.06 -0.79
CA ARG A 196 -12.87 -0.94 -1.19
C ARG A 196 -13.29 -2.39 -1.00
N GLU A 197 -12.62 -3.26 -1.76
CA GLU A 197 -12.73 -4.72 -1.64
C GLU A 197 -12.29 -5.23 -0.26
N PHE A 198 -12.67 -6.46 0.03
CA PHE A 198 -12.17 -7.18 1.20
C PHE A 198 -10.63 -7.36 1.11
N GLY A 199 -9.91 -7.12 2.21
CA GLY A 199 -8.43 -7.15 2.22
C GLY A 199 -7.78 -5.78 2.06
N SER A 200 -8.54 -4.73 1.70
CA SER A 200 -8.08 -3.35 1.74
C SER A 200 -7.84 -2.89 3.18
N GLY A 201 -6.62 -2.40 3.47
CA GLY A 201 -6.32 -1.80 4.77
C GLY A 201 -7.08 -0.50 5.01
N THR A 202 -7.38 0.26 3.94
CA THR A 202 -8.18 1.49 4.06
C THR A 202 -9.61 1.19 4.47
N ARG A 203 -10.21 0.15 3.88
CA ARG A 203 -11.53 -0.33 4.30
C ARG A 203 -11.51 -0.78 5.76
N SER A 204 -10.56 -1.64 6.13
CA SER A 204 -10.47 -2.16 7.49
C SER A 204 -10.34 -1.04 8.53
N ALA A 205 -9.42 -0.07 8.29
CA ALA A 205 -9.24 1.06 9.20
C ALA A 205 -10.47 1.98 9.25
N PHE A 206 -11.12 2.23 8.11
CA PHE A 206 -12.33 3.05 8.04
C PHE A 206 -13.49 2.40 8.80
N GLU A 207 -13.73 1.11 8.58
CA GLU A 207 -14.79 0.36 9.26
C GLU A 207 -14.52 0.24 10.77
N GLU A 208 -13.27 -0.05 11.18
CA GLU A 208 -12.86 -0.13 12.59
C GLU A 208 -13.06 1.21 13.32
N LEU A 209 -12.58 2.32 12.76
CA LEU A 209 -12.71 3.67 13.38
C LEU A 209 -14.16 4.14 13.54
N LEU A 210 -15.04 3.63 12.69
CA LEU A 210 -16.47 3.93 12.71
C LEU A 210 -17.31 2.84 13.39
N GLU A 211 -16.71 1.74 13.82
CA GLU A 211 -17.38 0.57 14.41
C GLU A 211 -18.41 -0.04 13.43
N LEU A 212 -17.99 -0.18 12.16
CA LEU A 212 -18.86 -0.60 11.04
C LEU A 212 -18.43 -1.93 10.39
N GLU A 213 -17.59 -2.72 11.05
CA GLU A 213 -17.10 -3.98 10.51
C GLU A 213 -18.30 -4.88 10.14
N ASP A 214 -18.25 -5.41 8.93
CA ASP A 214 -19.25 -6.33 8.37
C ASP A 214 -20.68 -5.78 8.21
N VAL A 215 -20.93 -4.48 8.48
CA VAL A 215 -22.27 -3.89 8.37
C VAL A 215 -22.42 -2.89 7.23
N CYS A 216 -21.32 -2.45 6.62
CA CYS A 216 -21.34 -1.51 5.51
C CYS A 216 -22.07 -2.05 4.28
N LYS A 217 -22.85 -1.17 3.62
CA LYS A 217 -23.62 -1.47 2.42
C LYS A 217 -23.09 -0.68 1.23
N TYR A 218 -22.06 -1.22 0.62
CA TYR A 218 -21.46 -0.63 -0.56
C TYR A 218 -22.31 -0.84 -1.81
N SER A 219 -22.48 0.22 -2.61
CA SER A 219 -23.03 0.12 -3.97
C SER A 219 -21.98 -0.38 -4.95
N ASN A 220 -20.71 -0.04 -4.71
CA ASN A 220 -19.55 -0.48 -5.47
C ASN A 220 -18.40 -0.79 -4.53
N GLU A 221 -17.71 -1.90 -4.75
CA GLU A 221 -16.45 -2.25 -4.10
C GLU A 221 -15.35 -2.27 -5.16
N LEU A 222 -14.25 -1.55 -4.94
CA LEU A 222 -13.17 -1.33 -5.90
C LEU A 222 -11.83 -1.80 -5.36
N ASP A 223 -10.95 -2.19 -6.25
CA ASP A 223 -9.67 -2.86 -5.96
C ASP A 223 -8.51 -1.89 -5.60
N SER A 224 -8.70 -0.59 -5.79
CA SER A 224 -7.65 0.39 -5.51
C SER A 224 -8.18 1.73 -5.00
N THR A 225 -7.33 2.47 -4.29
CA THR A 225 -7.64 3.83 -3.81
C THR A 225 -7.92 4.79 -4.97
N GLY A 226 -7.12 4.71 -6.04
CA GLY A 226 -7.34 5.51 -7.25
C GLY A 226 -8.66 5.19 -7.95
N ALA A 227 -9.08 3.92 -7.97
CA ALA A 227 -10.36 3.52 -8.55
C ALA A 227 -11.55 4.08 -7.75
N VAL A 228 -11.47 4.13 -6.40
CA VAL A 228 -12.48 4.80 -5.57
C VAL A 228 -12.59 6.26 -5.93
N MET A 229 -11.46 6.99 -5.99
CA MET A 229 -11.45 8.40 -6.34
C MET A 229 -12.05 8.68 -7.72
N ALA A 230 -11.63 7.93 -8.74
CA ALA A 230 -12.18 8.03 -10.10
C ALA A 230 -13.69 7.72 -10.15
N LYS A 231 -14.15 6.73 -9.39
CA LYS A 231 -15.56 6.37 -9.31
C LYS A 231 -16.39 7.47 -8.67
N VAL A 232 -15.93 8.05 -7.56
CA VAL A 232 -16.59 9.17 -6.88
C VAL A 232 -16.63 10.38 -7.80
N ALA A 233 -15.52 10.75 -8.43
CA ALA A 233 -15.44 11.89 -9.37
C ALA A 233 -16.43 11.78 -10.54
N SER A 234 -16.71 10.57 -11.02
CA SER A 234 -17.54 10.32 -12.20
C SER A 234 -19.00 9.95 -11.89
N THR A 235 -19.38 9.83 -10.62
CA THR A 235 -20.72 9.36 -10.24
C THR A 235 -21.44 10.40 -9.39
N PRO A 236 -22.46 11.10 -9.94
CA PRO A 236 -23.27 12.03 -9.16
C PRO A 236 -23.89 11.39 -7.93
N GLY A 237 -23.78 12.06 -6.78
CA GLY A 237 -24.27 11.56 -5.49
C GLY A 237 -23.38 10.52 -4.83
N ALA A 238 -22.19 10.23 -5.37
CA ALA A 238 -21.27 9.29 -4.76
C ALA A 238 -20.61 9.84 -3.49
N ILE A 239 -20.34 8.93 -2.57
CA ILE A 239 -19.48 9.11 -1.39
C ILE A 239 -18.49 7.95 -1.36
N GLY A 240 -17.24 8.25 -1.01
CA GLY A 240 -16.17 7.27 -0.83
C GLY A 240 -15.17 7.73 0.21
N TYR A 241 -14.12 6.95 0.39
CA TYR A 241 -13.00 7.29 1.27
C TYR A 241 -11.67 6.93 0.60
N VAL A 242 -10.69 7.81 0.76
CA VAL A 242 -9.34 7.67 0.19
C VAL A 242 -8.29 8.12 1.20
N SER A 243 -7.04 7.75 0.98
CA SER A 243 -5.90 8.30 1.71
C SER A 243 -5.68 9.77 1.34
N LEU A 244 -5.24 10.59 2.31
CA LEU A 244 -4.94 12.00 2.07
C LEU A 244 -3.82 12.21 1.06
N ASP A 245 -2.86 11.30 0.98
CA ASP A 245 -1.71 11.41 0.07
C ASP A 245 -2.10 11.37 -1.42
N VAL A 246 -3.28 10.80 -1.75
CA VAL A 246 -3.78 10.71 -3.14
C VAL A 246 -4.92 11.70 -3.43
N LEU A 247 -5.36 12.47 -2.43
CA LEU A 247 -6.46 13.43 -2.61
C LEU A 247 -6.07 14.52 -3.61
N ASP A 248 -6.96 14.78 -4.58
CA ASP A 248 -6.83 15.85 -5.57
C ASP A 248 -8.17 16.59 -5.81
N ASP A 249 -8.15 17.59 -6.71
CA ASP A 249 -9.27 18.46 -7.01
C ASP A 249 -10.39 17.80 -7.85
N THR A 250 -10.27 16.53 -8.21
CA THR A 250 -11.30 15.79 -8.96
C THR A 250 -12.52 15.43 -8.10
N VAL A 251 -12.34 15.38 -6.80
CA VAL A 251 -13.37 15.11 -5.79
C VAL A 251 -13.38 16.22 -4.72
N LYS A 252 -14.44 16.29 -3.94
CA LYS A 252 -14.53 17.20 -2.80
C LYS A 252 -14.39 16.43 -1.50
N ALA A 253 -13.40 16.80 -0.68
CA ALA A 253 -13.30 16.30 0.68
C ALA A 253 -14.37 16.94 1.58
N VAL A 254 -14.96 16.14 2.47
CA VAL A 254 -16.00 16.56 3.41
C VAL A 254 -15.38 16.70 4.81
N LYS A 255 -15.76 17.74 5.53
CA LYS A 255 -15.42 17.90 6.96
C LYS A 255 -16.12 16.82 7.78
N LEU A 256 -15.49 16.43 8.87
CA LEU A 256 -16.09 15.54 9.85
C LEU A 256 -16.13 16.24 11.20
N GLU A 257 -17.31 16.37 11.78
CA GLU A 257 -17.53 17.10 13.06
C GLU A 257 -16.93 18.52 13.02
N GLY A 258 -17.02 19.19 11.86
CA GLY A 258 -16.46 20.51 11.61
C GLY A 258 -14.96 20.56 11.29
N ALA A 259 -14.24 19.44 11.39
CA ALA A 259 -12.81 19.38 11.13
C ALA A 259 -12.52 18.98 9.66
N GLU A 260 -11.63 19.72 9.00
CA GLU A 260 -11.11 19.35 7.68
C GLU A 260 -10.07 18.22 7.79
N PRO A 261 -9.95 17.36 6.79
CA PRO A 261 -8.94 16.30 6.75
C PRO A 261 -7.54 16.91 6.46
N THR A 262 -6.94 17.50 7.46
CA THR A 262 -5.61 18.13 7.38
C THR A 262 -4.64 17.52 8.39
N GLU A 263 -3.35 17.60 8.10
CA GLU A 263 -2.29 17.17 9.00
C GLU A 263 -2.46 17.80 10.40
N GLU A 264 -2.77 19.10 10.46
CA GLU A 264 -2.95 19.84 11.71
C GLU A 264 -4.09 19.25 12.53
N ASN A 265 -5.25 19.02 11.91
CA ASN A 265 -6.44 18.49 12.58
C ASN A 265 -6.27 17.03 13.01
N ILE A 266 -5.50 16.23 12.24
CA ILE A 266 -5.16 14.86 12.60
C ILE A 266 -4.24 14.86 13.82
N LYS A 267 -3.17 15.68 13.82
CA LYS A 267 -2.26 15.81 14.97
C LYS A 267 -2.96 16.34 16.22
N ALA A 268 -3.91 17.23 16.06
CA ALA A 268 -4.74 17.76 17.16
C ALA A 268 -5.79 16.75 17.66
N GLY A 269 -6.03 15.65 16.93
CA GLY A 269 -7.08 14.68 17.24
C GLY A 269 -8.50 15.18 16.96
N SER A 270 -8.66 16.33 16.29
CA SER A 270 -9.97 16.86 15.88
C SER A 270 -10.54 16.18 14.64
N TYR A 271 -9.67 15.70 13.73
CA TYR A 271 -10.07 14.82 12.63
C TYR A 271 -9.78 13.36 13.02
N PHE A 272 -10.81 12.57 13.24
CA PHE A 272 -10.70 11.27 13.89
C PHE A 272 -10.37 10.10 12.94
N LEU A 273 -10.54 10.26 11.62
CA LEU A 273 -10.21 9.22 10.65
C LEU A 273 -8.72 9.28 10.29
N SER A 274 -7.88 8.74 11.16
CA SER A 274 -6.44 8.60 10.93
C SER A 274 -5.97 7.19 11.29
N ARG A 275 -4.89 6.76 10.65
CA ARG A 275 -4.37 5.39 10.76
C ARG A 275 -2.86 5.36 10.53
N PRO A 276 -2.15 4.32 10.98
CA PRO A 276 -0.76 4.12 10.62
C PRO A 276 -0.61 3.62 9.18
N PHE A 277 0.48 4.05 8.54
CA PHE A 277 1.12 3.32 7.46
C PHE A 277 2.22 2.44 8.04
N VAL A 278 2.14 1.16 7.76
CA VAL A 278 3.00 0.11 8.30
C VAL A 278 3.78 -0.53 7.14
N MET A 279 5.07 -0.65 7.30
CA MET A 279 5.91 -1.52 6.50
C MET A 279 6.25 -2.76 7.33
N ALA A 280 5.46 -3.81 7.14
CA ALA A 280 5.60 -5.06 7.88
C ALA A 280 6.79 -5.87 7.41
N THR A 281 7.45 -6.57 8.35
CA THR A 281 8.58 -7.47 8.08
C THR A 281 8.36 -8.83 8.76
N LYS A 282 8.99 -9.90 8.25
CA LYS A 282 9.01 -11.19 8.95
C LYS A 282 10.03 -11.12 10.09
N GLY A 283 9.55 -10.99 11.34
CA GLY A 283 10.39 -10.67 12.49
C GLY A 283 10.82 -9.21 12.54
N GLU A 284 11.59 -8.86 13.56
CA GLU A 284 12.02 -7.48 13.84
C GLU A 284 12.98 -6.93 12.77
N ILE A 285 13.05 -5.60 12.62
CA ILE A 285 13.99 -4.94 11.68
C ILE A 285 15.43 -5.41 11.92
N SER A 286 15.84 -5.59 13.17
CA SER A 286 17.19 -6.05 13.54
C SER A 286 17.55 -7.44 13.01
N GLU A 287 16.55 -8.25 12.68
CA GLU A 287 16.70 -9.62 12.16
C GLU A 287 16.72 -9.66 10.61
N GLN A 288 16.41 -8.55 9.95
CA GLN A 288 16.37 -8.47 8.50
C GLN A 288 17.76 -8.45 7.88
N ASN A 289 17.83 -8.64 6.57
CA ASN A 289 19.07 -8.45 5.81
C ASN A 289 19.52 -6.96 5.81
N ASP A 290 20.77 -6.72 5.41
CA ASP A 290 21.36 -5.37 5.48
C ASP A 290 20.67 -4.35 4.56
N LEU A 291 20.07 -4.80 3.43
CA LEU A 291 19.32 -3.92 2.54
C LEU A 291 18.03 -3.41 3.19
N VAL A 292 17.26 -4.31 3.79
CA VAL A 292 16.01 -3.95 4.49
C VAL A 292 16.32 -3.06 5.69
N LYS A 293 17.36 -3.38 6.49
CA LYS A 293 17.82 -2.51 7.60
C LYS A 293 18.16 -1.11 7.12
N ALA A 294 18.94 -1.00 6.04
CA ALA A 294 19.34 0.29 5.49
C ALA A 294 18.14 1.10 4.99
N LEU A 295 17.14 0.45 4.40
CA LEU A 295 15.90 1.11 3.99
C LEU A 295 15.13 1.66 5.20
N PHE A 296 14.99 0.89 6.29
CA PHE A 296 14.33 1.38 7.51
C PHE A 296 15.14 2.50 8.19
N ASP A 297 16.47 2.41 8.23
CA ASP A 297 17.29 3.50 8.72
C ASP A 297 17.14 4.77 7.88
N TYR A 298 16.95 4.61 6.56
CA TYR A 298 16.66 5.71 5.65
C TYR A 298 15.27 6.31 5.89
N ILE A 299 14.23 5.48 6.04
CA ILE A 299 12.86 5.95 6.33
C ILE A 299 12.82 6.82 7.60
N TYR A 300 13.53 6.39 8.65
CA TYR A 300 13.55 7.11 9.94
C TYR A 300 14.63 8.21 10.02
N SER A 301 15.31 8.50 8.92
CA SER A 301 16.23 9.65 8.83
C SER A 301 15.49 10.96 8.57
N GLU A 302 16.20 12.10 8.67
CA GLU A 302 15.65 13.41 8.30
C GLU A 302 15.19 13.43 6.84
N GLU A 303 15.96 12.84 5.91
CA GLU A 303 15.60 12.74 4.50
C GLU A 303 14.33 11.90 4.28
N GLY A 304 14.20 10.76 4.97
CA GLY A 304 13.00 9.94 4.94
C GLY A 304 11.77 10.68 5.48
N ALA A 305 11.92 11.43 6.57
CA ALA A 305 10.86 12.27 7.12
C ALA A 305 10.42 13.38 6.15
N GLU A 306 11.35 13.94 5.34
CA GLU A 306 11.02 14.90 4.29
C GLU A 306 10.22 14.25 3.15
N ILE A 307 10.55 13.01 2.77
CA ILE A 307 9.77 12.25 1.77
C ILE A 307 8.35 12.01 2.29
N VAL A 308 8.19 11.54 3.53
CA VAL A 308 6.88 11.34 4.17
C VAL A 308 6.03 12.62 4.08
N LYS A 309 6.60 13.77 4.46
CA LYS A 309 5.90 15.07 4.42
C LYS A 309 5.59 15.52 2.99
N SER A 310 6.50 15.28 2.04
CA SER A 310 6.35 15.72 0.64
C SER A 310 5.17 15.07 -0.07
N VAL A 311 4.77 13.87 0.38
CA VAL A 311 3.61 13.15 -0.14
C VAL A 311 2.32 13.44 0.65
N GLY A 312 2.36 14.30 1.68
CA GLY A 312 1.18 14.70 2.47
C GLY A 312 0.91 13.81 3.67
N LEU A 313 1.89 13.00 4.10
CA LEU A 313 1.80 12.15 5.29
C LEU A 313 2.46 12.79 6.51
N ILE A 314 2.15 12.27 7.67
CA ILE A 314 2.69 12.72 8.96
C ILE A 314 3.85 11.79 9.34
N ALA A 315 5.05 12.36 9.48
CA ALA A 315 6.21 11.61 9.92
C ALA A 315 6.06 11.17 11.40
N VAL A 316 6.62 10.00 11.69
CA VAL A 316 6.70 9.44 13.05
C VAL A 316 8.14 9.51 13.54
N ASP A 317 8.30 9.71 14.84
CA ASP A 317 9.60 9.61 15.51
C ASP A 317 9.91 8.12 15.77
N LYS A 318 11.22 7.75 15.66
CA LYS A 318 11.69 6.38 15.92
C LYS A 318 11.73 6.09 17.42
#